data_70d25d2e1cce69320be9bd7012c7a9ff
#
_entry.id   70d25d2e1cce69320be9bd7012c7a9ff
#
_cell.length_a   1.000
_cell.length_b   1.000
_cell.length_c   1.000
_cell.angle_alpha   90.00
_cell.angle_beta   90.00
_cell.angle_gamma   90.00
#
_symmetry.space_group_name_H-M   'P 1'
#
loop_
_entity.id
_entity.type
_entity.pdbx_description
1 polymer ?
#
loop_
_entity_poly.entity_id
_entity_poly.type
_entity_poly.pdbx_seq_one_letter_code
_entity_poly.pdbx_strand_id
1 'polypeptide(L)'
;MLFVHPAARGVELMQIVANGLFMLGQYVLCAGYLGTIVTLVDSVRWRRLVLWMAPLGRMALTNYLMHSIILTTIFYGYGFGQFGKIARGPQMLIVVAIIALQLVFSSWWLQRYYYGPLEWVWRCLTYRQRQPLRIASAVND
;
A
#
# COMPACT_ATOMS: atom_id res chain seq x y z
N MET A 1 4.86 43.64 -24.97
CA MET A 1 5.68 43.90 -23.76
C MET A 1 4.74 43.75 -22.55
N LEU A 2 4.68 42.56 -21.97
CA LEU A 2 3.83 42.28 -20.79
C LEU A 2 4.59 42.78 -19.54
N PHE A 3 4.16 43.88 -18.98
CA PHE A 3 4.58 44.32 -17.66
C PHE A 3 4.01 43.37 -16.60
N VAL A 4 4.77 42.34 -16.24
CA VAL A 4 4.46 41.53 -15.07
C VAL A 4 4.70 42.35 -13.82
N HIS A 5 3.63 42.68 -13.08
CA HIS A 5 3.66 43.44 -11.85
C HIS A 5 4.68 42.79 -10.85
N PRO A 6 5.57 43.58 -10.24
CA PRO A 6 6.57 43.06 -9.29
C PRO A 6 5.95 42.31 -8.09
N ALA A 7 4.73 42.67 -7.69
CA ALA A 7 3.95 41.97 -6.67
C ALA A 7 3.60 40.53 -7.04
N ALA A 8 3.34 40.24 -8.32
CA ALA A 8 3.05 38.90 -8.79
C ALA A 8 4.27 37.96 -8.68
N ARG A 9 5.48 38.47 -8.97
CA ARG A 9 6.73 37.69 -8.81
C ARG A 9 7.02 37.32 -7.36
N GLY A 10 6.71 38.19 -6.40
CA GLY A 10 6.88 37.89 -4.97
C GLY A 10 5.98 36.76 -4.50
N VAL A 11 4.73 36.73 -4.98
CA VAL A 11 3.77 35.66 -4.65
C VAL A 11 4.19 34.32 -5.29
N GLU A 12 4.66 34.36 -6.55
CA GLU A 12 5.16 33.15 -7.24
C GLU A 12 6.40 32.56 -6.54
N LEU A 13 7.36 33.39 -6.17
CA LEU A 13 8.55 32.95 -5.43
C LEU A 13 8.17 32.35 -4.08
N MET A 14 7.24 32.98 -3.36
CA MET A 14 6.78 32.47 -2.06
C MET A 14 6.08 31.12 -2.21
N GLN A 15 5.28 30.92 -3.27
CA GLN A 15 4.65 29.62 -3.56
C GLN A 15 5.65 28.56 -3.94
N ILE A 16 6.68 28.88 -4.73
CA ILE A 16 7.75 27.95 -5.09
C ILE A 16 8.51 27.49 -3.84
N VAL A 17 8.88 28.44 -2.98
CA VAL A 17 9.58 28.13 -1.72
C VAL A 17 8.68 27.29 -0.80
N ALA A 18 7.41 27.65 -0.65
CA ALA A 18 6.46 26.89 0.17
C ALA A 18 6.27 25.47 -0.35
N ASN A 19 6.11 25.29 -1.66
CA ASN A 19 6.01 23.97 -2.28
C ASN A 19 7.30 23.15 -2.12
N GLY A 20 8.47 23.79 -2.25
CA GLY A 20 9.76 23.15 -2.02
C GLY A 20 9.92 22.67 -0.58
N LEU A 21 9.57 23.50 0.40
CA LEU A 21 9.58 23.13 1.82
C LEU A 21 8.58 21.99 2.12
N PHE A 22 7.40 22.03 1.52
CA PHE A 22 6.41 20.97 1.67
C PHE A 22 6.92 19.64 1.11
N MET A 23 7.54 19.64 -0.06
CA MET A 23 8.16 18.43 -0.63
C MET A 23 9.30 17.90 0.24
N LEU A 24 10.19 18.76 0.73
CA LEU A 24 11.24 18.37 1.67
C LEU A 24 10.65 17.74 2.93
N GLY A 25 9.60 18.33 3.49
CA GLY A 25 8.88 17.78 4.64
C GLY A 25 8.34 16.37 4.38
N GLN A 26 7.82 16.10 3.18
CA GLN A 26 7.37 14.76 2.80
C GLN A 26 8.51 13.74 2.75
N TYR A 27 9.69 14.10 2.21
CA TYR A 27 10.84 13.20 2.19
C TYR A 27 11.37 12.91 3.60
N VAL A 28 11.44 13.92 4.45
CA VAL A 28 11.85 13.75 5.86
C VAL A 28 10.85 12.86 6.60
N LEU A 29 9.55 13.05 6.37
CA LEU A 29 8.51 12.23 6.95
C LEU A 29 8.61 10.76 6.47
N CYS A 30 8.85 10.54 5.19
CA CYS A 30 9.07 9.21 4.62
C CYS A 30 10.29 8.52 5.25
N ALA A 31 11.41 9.23 5.35
CA ALA A 31 12.62 8.73 6.02
C ALA A 31 12.35 8.41 7.51
N GLY A 32 11.59 9.26 8.20
CA GLY A 32 11.14 9.01 9.57
C GLY A 32 10.32 7.74 9.72
N TYR A 33 9.37 7.50 8.82
CA TYR A 33 8.60 6.24 8.82
C TYR A 33 9.47 5.02 8.56
N LEU A 34 10.37 5.08 7.58
CA LEU A 34 11.31 3.98 7.30
C LEU A 34 12.21 3.70 8.50
N GLY A 35 12.79 4.73 9.11
CA GLY A 35 13.59 4.60 10.33
C GLY A 35 12.79 3.99 11.49
N THR A 36 11.55 4.42 11.68
CA THR A 36 10.66 3.85 12.71
C THR A 36 10.39 2.37 12.45
N ILE A 37 10.10 1.98 11.21
CA ILE A 37 9.86 0.58 10.86
C ILE A 37 11.10 -0.27 11.14
N VAL A 38 12.28 0.18 10.74
CA VAL A 38 13.54 -0.53 10.98
C VAL A 38 13.77 -0.73 12.49
N THR A 39 13.63 0.32 13.29
CA THR A 39 13.80 0.22 14.75
C THR A 39 12.75 -0.67 15.41
N LEU A 40 11.51 -0.71 14.88
CA LEU A 40 10.45 -1.61 15.35
C LEU A 40 10.77 -3.09 15.02
N VAL A 41 11.34 -3.36 13.84
CA VAL A 41 11.76 -4.72 13.45
C VAL A 41 12.89 -5.23 14.32
N ASP A 42 13.85 -4.38 14.68
CA ASP A 42 14.96 -4.72 15.57
C ASP A 42 14.53 -4.90 17.03
N SER A 43 13.42 -4.28 17.42
CA SER A 43 12.90 -4.41 18.78
C SER A 43 12.21 -5.76 19.01
N VAL A 44 12.70 -6.55 19.95
CA VAL A 44 12.12 -7.86 20.32
C VAL A 44 10.63 -7.76 20.66
N ARG A 45 10.20 -6.65 21.26
CA ARG A 45 8.82 -6.42 21.70
C ARG A 45 7.84 -6.25 20.53
N TRP A 46 8.26 -5.51 19.50
CA TRP A 46 7.41 -5.16 18.36
C TRP A 46 7.59 -6.07 17.15
N ARG A 47 8.67 -6.83 17.11
CA ARG A 47 8.99 -7.75 16.02
C ARG A 47 7.84 -8.72 15.73
N ARG A 48 7.17 -9.21 16.77
CA ARG A 48 6.03 -10.12 16.58
C ARG A 48 4.87 -9.45 15.82
N LEU A 49 4.57 -8.19 16.14
CA LEU A 49 3.52 -7.43 15.45
C LEU A 49 3.88 -7.17 13.98
N VAL A 50 5.12 -6.77 13.72
CA VAL A 50 5.61 -6.52 12.35
C VAL A 50 5.59 -7.81 11.53
N LEU A 51 6.04 -8.93 12.10
CA LEU A 51 6.02 -10.24 11.45
C LEU A 51 4.58 -10.70 11.17
N TRP A 52 3.62 -10.36 12.02
CA TRP A 52 2.21 -10.67 11.78
C TRP A 52 1.65 -9.92 10.57
N MET A 53 2.14 -8.73 10.27
CA MET A 53 1.76 -7.94 9.09
C MET A 53 2.57 -8.32 7.82
N ALA A 54 3.64 -9.10 7.96
CA ALA A 54 4.50 -9.49 6.83
C ALA A 54 3.76 -10.15 5.64
N PRO A 55 2.68 -10.94 5.83
CA PRO A 55 1.91 -11.50 4.73
C PRO A 55 1.34 -10.45 3.77
N LEU A 56 0.91 -9.28 4.29
CA LEU A 56 0.41 -8.19 3.46
C LEU A 56 1.49 -7.67 2.50
N GLY A 57 2.73 -7.52 3.00
CA GLY A 57 3.86 -7.07 2.18
C GLY A 57 4.32 -8.12 1.15
N ARG A 58 4.26 -9.41 1.50
CA ARG A 58 4.61 -10.50 0.57
C ARG A 58 3.62 -10.66 -0.58
N MET A 59 2.38 -10.19 -0.41
CA MET A 59 1.31 -10.19 -1.41
C MET A 59 0.89 -8.76 -1.78
N ALA A 60 1.84 -7.82 -1.81
CA ALA A 60 1.57 -6.39 -1.96
C ALA A 60 0.81 -6.06 -3.26
N LEU A 61 1.23 -6.63 -4.40
CA LEU A 61 0.60 -6.41 -5.70
C LEU A 61 -0.84 -6.96 -5.73
N THR A 62 -1.02 -8.19 -5.25
CA THR A 62 -2.33 -8.82 -5.15
C THR A 62 -3.26 -8.03 -4.25
N ASN A 63 -2.79 -7.63 -3.06
CA ASN A 63 -3.58 -6.86 -2.11
C ASN A 63 -3.91 -5.46 -2.65
N TYR A 64 -2.98 -4.79 -3.34
CA TYR A 64 -3.21 -3.49 -3.95
C TYR A 64 -4.33 -3.56 -5.01
N LEU A 65 -4.27 -4.52 -5.92
CA LEU A 65 -5.31 -4.69 -6.95
C LEU A 65 -6.66 -5.11 -6.35
N MET A 66 -6.67 -6.04 -5.38
CA MET A 66 -7.89 -6.40 -4.66
C MET A 66 -8.51 -5.20 -3.95
N HIS A 67 -7.69 -4.41 -3.25
CA HIS A 67 -8.13 -3.20 -2.56
C HIS A 67 -8.76 -2.20 -3.54
N SER A 68 -8.10 -1.95 -4.66
CA SER A 68 -8.61 -1.06 -5.71
C SER A 68 -9.94 -1.56 -6.28
N ILE A 69 -10.06 -2.85 -6.60
CA ILE A 69 -11.30 -3.44 -7.15
C ILE A 69 -12.43 -3.34 -6.13
N ILE A 70 -12.19 -3.69 -4.87
CA ILE A 70 -13.20 -3.65 -3.81
C ILE A 70 -13.69 -2.21 -3.58
N LEU A 71 -12.77 -1.24 -3.43
CA LEU A 71 -13.15 0.15 -3.23
C LEU A 71 -13.89 0.72 -4.44
N THR A 72 -13.42 0.41 -5.65
CA THR A 72 -14.06 0.87 -6.86
C THR A 72 -15.49 0.30 -6.97
N THR A 73 -15.69 -0.96 -6.63
CA THR A 73 -17.01 -1.59 -6.63
C THR A 73 -17.94 -0.98 -5.56
N ILE A 74 -17.41 -0.65 -4.38
CA ILE A 74 -18.23 -0.06 -3.31
C ILE A 74 -18.63 1.38 -3.64
N PHE A 75 -17.68 2.20 -4.11
CA PHE A 75 -17.87 3.64 -4.22
C PHE A 75 -18.40 4.08 -5.58
N TYR A 76 -18.04 3.41 -6.67
CA TYR A 76 -18.46 3.82 -8.02
C TYR A 76 -19.89 3.41 -8.37
N GLY A 77 -20.47 4.13 -9.33
CA GLY A 77 -21.87 4.02 -9.71
C GLY A 77 -22.28 2.70 -10.37
N TYR A 78 -21.32 1.93 -10.92
CA TYR A 78 -21.58 0.58 -11.46
C TYR A 78 -21.60 -0.51 -10.37
N GLY A 79 -21.25 -0.20 -9.13
CA GLY A 79 -21.41 -1.07 -7.97
C GLY A 79 -22.50 -0.54 -7.02
N PHE A 80 -22.13 -0.29 -5.77
CA PHE A 80 -23.08 0.19 -4.78
C PHE A 80 -23.33 1.70 -4.80
N GLY A 81 -22.55 2.48 -5.57
CA GLY A 81 -22.75 3.91 -5.77
C GLY A 81 -22.74 4.76 -4.49
N GLN A 82 -21.89 4.41 -3.53
CA GLN A 82 -21.83 5.06 -2.22
C GLN A 82 -20.96 6.31 -2.20
N PHE A 83 -20.45 6.74 -3.35
CA PHE A 83 -19.60 7.93 -3.44
C PHE A 83 -20.35 9.17 -2.96
N GLY A 84 -19.77 9.89 -1.99
CA GLY A 84 -20.35 11.09 -1.40
C GLY A 84 -21.52 10.89 -0.43
N LYS A 85 -22.05 9.66 -0.29
CA LYS A 85 -23.18 9.34 0.62
C LYS A 85 -22.71 8.89 2.00
N ILE A 86 -21.49 8.36 2.10
CA ILE A 86 -20.95 7.84 3.36
C ILE A 86 -20.12 8.94 4.03
N ALA A 87 -20.42 9.22 5.31
CA ALA A 87 -19.63 10.12 6.13
C ALA A 87 -18.19 9.57 6.33
N ARG A 88 -17.22 10.44 6.66
CA ARG A 88 -15.80 10.07 6.80
C ARG A 88 -15.55 8.96 7.84
N GLY A 89 -16.31 8.93 8.94
CA GLY A 89 -16.17 7.92 9.98
C GLY A 89 -16.44 6.50 9.50
N PRO A 90 -17.64 6.18 8.96
CA PRO A 90 -17.95 4.88 8.38
C PRO A 90 -17.02 4.47 7.23
N GLN A 91 -16.52 5.42 6.44
CA GLN A 91 -15.56 5.17 5.37
C GLN A 91 -14.23 4.58 5.93
N MET A 92 -13.74 5.10 7.07
CA MET A 92 -12.56 4.56 7.74
C MET A 92 -12.79 3.13 8.23
N LEU A 93 -13.97 2.81 8.75
CA LEU A 93 -14.30 1.45 9.18
C LEU A 93 -14.28 0.47 8.01
N ILE A 94 -14.79 0.86 6.85
CA ILE A 94 -14.73 0.05 5.62
C ILE A 94 -13.29 -0.26 5.24
N VAL A 95 -12.42 0.75 5.24
CA VAL A 95 -11.00 0.58 4.91
C VAL A 95 -10.31 -0.38 5.89
N VAL A 96 -10.53 -0.20 7.19
CA VAL A 96 -9.96 -1.07 8.23
C VAL A 96 -10.47 -2.51 8.07
N ALA A 97 -11.76 -2.71 7.79
CA ALA A 97 -12.35 -4.02 7.55
C ALA A 97 -11.72 -4.70 6.32
N ILE A 98 -11.51 -3.97 5.23
CA ILE A 98 -10.86 -4.49 4.03
C ILE A 98 -9.42 -4.93 4.33
N ILE A 99 -8.64 -4.11 5.06
CA ILE A 99 -7.27 -4.45 5.46
C ILE A 99 -7.24 -5.70 6.33
N ALA A 100 -8.15 -5.82 7.29
CA ALA A 100 -8.27 -7.00 8.14
C ALA A 100 -8.58 -8.27 7.34
N LEU A 101 -9.52 -8.20 6.41
CA LEU A 101 -9.84 -9.31 5.50
C LEU A 101 -8.64 -9.69 4.61
N GLN A 102 -7.94 -8.71 4.06
CA GLN A 102 -6.74 -8.94 3.26
C GLN A 102 -5.61 -9.59 4.08
N LEU A 103 -5.45 -9.22 5.35
CA LEU A 103 -4.47 -9.83 6.23
C LEU A 103 -4.78 -11.29 6.49
N VAL A 104 -6.04 -11.63 6.80
CA VAL A 104 -6.49 -13.01 7.01
C VAL A 104 -6.32 -13.82 5.72
N PHE A 105 -6.76 -13.30 4.60
CA PHE A 105 -6.62 -13.95 3.30
C PHE A 105 -5.16 -14.18 2.93
N SER A 106 -4.29 -13.17 3.06
CA SER A 106 -2.86 -13.26 2.74
C SER A 106 -2.16 -14.28 3.63
N SER A 107 -2.49 -14.32 4.92
CA SER A 107 -1.93 -15.28 5.87
C SER A 107 -2.34 -16.71 5.53
N TRP A 108 -3.62 -16.93 5.23
CA TRP A 108 -4.14 -18.23 4.82
C TRP A 108 -3.55 -18.71 3.49
N TRP A 109 -3.43 -17.82 2.51
CA TRP A 109 -2.87 -18.12 1.19
C TRP A 109 -1.39 -18.51 1.27
N LEU A 110 -0.58 -17.74 1.99
CA LEU A 110 0.86 -17.98 2.13
C LEU A 110 1.22 -19.22 2.95
N GLN A 111 0.27 -19.83 3.64
CA GLN A 111 0.48 -21.15 4.25
C GLN A 111 0.54 -22.29 3.21
N ARG A 112 -0.04 -22.08 2.03
CA ARG A 112 -0.16 -23.09 0.98
C ARG A 112 0.66 -22.77 -0.27
N TYR A 113 0.96 -21.48 -0.48
CA TYR A 113 1.63 -20.98 -1.68
C TYR A 113 2.81 -20.09 -1.32
N TYR A 114 3.88 -20.14 -2.12
CA TYR A 114 5.07 -19.32 -1.91
C TYR A 114 4.85 -17.85 -2.19
N TYR A 115 4.00 -17.54 -3.18
CA TYR A 115 3.76 -16.19 -3.71
C TYR A 115 2.26 -15.92 -3.81
N GLY A 116 1.88 -14.63 -3.79
CA GLY A 116 0.55 -14.22 -4.18
C GLY A 116 0.28 -14.53 -5.66
N PRO A 117 -0.99 -14.65 -6.08
CA PRO A 117 -1.33 -15.00 -7.46
C PRO A 117 -0.75 -14.02 -8.49
N LEU A 118 -0.81 -12.72 -8.23
CA LEU A 118 -0.29 -11.70 -9.14
C LEU A 118 1.23 -11.57 -9.06
N GLU A 119 1.82 -11.74 -7.89
CA GLU A 119 3.26 -11.81 -7.71
C GLU A 119 3.86 -13.00 -8.46
N TRP A 120 3.16 -14.13 -8.46
CA TRP A 120 3.55 -15.31 -9.21
C TRP A 120 3.51 -15.06 -10.72
N VAL A 121 2.41 -14.49 -11.23
CA VAL A 121 2.28 -14.12 -12.65
C VAL A 121 3.42 -13.16 -13.06
N TRP A 122 3.64 -12.13 -12.26
CA TRP A 122 4.72 -11.17 -12.50
C TRP A 122 6.10 -11.83 -12.58
N ARG A 123 6.40 -12.74 -11.63
CA ARG A 123 7.66 -13.49 -11.61
C ARG A 123 7.81 -14.40 -12.83
N CYS A 124 6.77 -15.15 -13.19
CA CYS A 124 6.78 -16.01 -14.38
C CYS A 124 7.05 -15.20 -15.65
N LEU A 125 6.47 -14.01 -15.75
CA LEU A 125 6.66 -13.11 -16.89
C LEU A 125 8.10 -12.54 -16.96
N THR A 126 8.60 -12.10 -15.80
CA THR A 126 9.94 -11.50 -15.69
C THR A 126 11.05 -12.51 -15.96
N TYR A 127 10.97 -13.69 -15.36
CA TYR A 127 11.98 -14.74 -15.51
C TYR A 127 11.76 -15.63 -16.73
N ARG A 128 10.63 -15.48 -17.45
CA ARG A 128 10.23 -16.33 -18.60
C ARG A 128 10.24 -17.83 -18.29
N GLN A 129 10.10 -18.19 -17.01
CA GLN A 129 10.06 -19.57 -16.53
C GLN A 129 8.94 -19.74 -15.52
N ARG A 130 8.26 -20.88 -15.55
CA ARG A 130 7.24 -21.20 -14.57
C ARG A 130 7.88 -21.45 -13.21
N GLN A 131 7.60 -20.56 -12.26
CA GLN A 131 8.06 -20.71 -10.89
C GLN A 131 7.12 -21.64 -10.11
N PRO A 132 7.63 -22.46 -9.17
CA PRO A 132 6.80 -23.30 -8.33
C PRO A 132 5.89 -22.42 -7.47
N LEU A 133 4.57 -22.59 -7.61
CA LEU A 133 3.57 -21.81 -6.86
C LEU A 133 3.26 -22.48 -5.51
N ARG A 134 3.13 -23.82 -5.49
CA ARG A 134 2.79 -24.58 -4.29
C ARG A 134 4.03 -24.85 -3.44
N ILE A 135 3.86 -24.71 -2.13
CA ILE A 135 4.82 -25.26 -1.17
C ILE A 135 4.72 -26.79 -1.30
N ALA A 136 5.78 -27.42 -1.82
CA ALA A 136 5.83 -28.87 -1.81
C ALA A 136 5.71 -29.30 -0.34
N SER A 137 4.66 -30.03 0.01
CA SER A 137 4.65 -30.77 1.26
C SER A 137 5.89 -31.65 1.23
N ALA A 138 6.79 -31.48 2.21
CA ALA A 138 7.91 -32.39 2.39
C ALA A 138 7.28 -33.79 2.49
N VAL A 139 7.51 -34.58 1.45
CA VAL A 139 7.18 -35.99 1.48
C VAL A 139 8.12 -36.57 2.56
N ASN A 140 7.53 -36.96 3.68
CA ASN A 140 8.22 -37.80 4.68
C ASN A 140 8.48 -39.12 3.98
N ASP A 141 9.72 -39.33 3.60
CA ASP A 141 10.33 -40.62 3.43
C ASP A 141 11.31 -40.85 4.63
#